data_742dbfc0947986f271403f9d9c5c6357
#
_entry.id   742dbfc0947986f271403f9d9c5c6357
#
_cell.length_a   1.000
_cell.length_b   1.000
_cell.length_c   1.000
_cell.angle_alpha   90.00
_cell.angle_beta   90.00
_cell.angle_gamma   90.00
#
_symmetry.space_group_name_H-M   'P 1'
#
loop_
_entity.id
_entity.type
_entity.pdbx_description
1 polymer ?
#
loop_
_entity_poly.entity_id
_entity_poly.type
_entity_poly.pdbx_seq_one_letter_code
_entity_poly.pdbx_strand_id
1 'polypeptide(L)'
;MGPLFLEKGLNRPLFDSKIQAGFPSPTDDEVGDSLNLLELLVPHPNATFYVRVVGDSMQGAGIFSGDILIVDRSSKPVERSIVVAVVNKEFTVKRLVYENGIPTLVPENPNYPTIRLRADEELEIWGVVTYVLHKP
;
A
#
# COMPACT_ATOMS: atom_id res chain seq x y z
N MET A 1 1.53 5.84 -32.50
CA MET A 1 2.20 5.77 -31.31
C MET A 1 2.16 7.00 -30.43
N GLY A 2 2.21 8.16 -30.99
CA GLY A 2 2.27 9.39 -30.25
C GLY A 2 1.22 9.59 -29.18
N PRO A 3 -0.05 9.31 -29.41
CA PRO A 3 -1.09 9.59 -28.41
C PRO A 3 -0.89 8.89 -27.09
N LEU A 4 -0.28 7.72 -27.12
CA LEU A 4 -0.08 6.95 -25.90
C LEU A 4 0.82 7.63 -24.89
N PHE A 5 1.73 8.48 -25.38
CA PHE A 5 2.60 9.19 -24.46
C PHE A 5 1.87 10.22 -23.66
N LEU A 6 0.86 10.83 -24.27
CA LEU A 6 0.09 11.87 -23.64
C LEU A 6 -0.78 11.31 -22.52
N GLU A 7 -1.11 10.03 -22.61
CA GLU A 7 -1.97 9.38 -21.63
C GLU A 7 -1.19 8.79 -20.46
N LYS A 8 0.11 8.63 -20.62
CA LYS A 8 0.93 8.14 -19.52
C LYS A 8 0.95 9.16 -18.41
N GLY A 9 0.55 8.71 -17.23
CA GLY A 9 0.55 9.58 -16.08
C GLY A 9 -0.33 10.77 -16.27
N LEU A 10 -1.52 10.57 -16.81
CA LEU A 10 -2.46 11.63 -17.10
C LEU A 10 -2.56 12.62 -15.95
N ASN A 11 -2.26 13.88 -16.23
CA ASN A 11 -2.35 14.95 -15.26
C ASN A 11 -3.79 15.41 -15.12
N ARG A 12 -4.23 15.51 -13.88
CA ARG A 12 -5.54 16.06 -13.56
C ARG A 12 -5.41 17.10 -12.47
N PRO A 13 -6.30 18.09 -12.46
CA PRO A 13 -6.27 19.09 -11.39
C PRO A 13 -6.53 18.46 -10.04
N LEU A 14 -5.77 18.91 -9.04
CA LEU A 14 -6.03 18.57 -7.65
C LEU A 14 -6.65 19.80 -7.00
N PHE A 15 -7.83 19.66 -6.43
CA PHE A 15 -8.43 20.75 -5.66
C PHE A 15 -7.75 20.85 -4.31
N ASP A 16 -7.28 22.05 -3.99
CA ASP A 16 -6.64 22.32 -2.70
C ASP A 16 -7.63 22.45 -1.57
N SER A 17 -8.90 22.71 -1.87
CA SER A 17 -9.93 22.80 -0.86
C SER A 17 -10.08 21.47 -0.13
N LYS A 18 -10.01 21.52 1.18
CA LYS A 18 -10.20 20.33 2.00
C LYS A 18 -11.68 20.07 2.17
N ILE A 19 -12.11 18.88 1.79
CA ILE A 19 -13.48 18.42 1.94
C ILE A 19 -13.59 17.68 3.27
N GLN A 20 -14.51 18.15 4.13
CA GLN A 20 -14.75 17.49 5.40
C GLN A 20 -15.59 16.25 5.21
N ALA A 21 -15.11 15.13 5.74
CA ALA A 21 -15.85 13.87 5.66
C ALA A 21 -17.03 13.83 6.64
N GLY A 22 -16.99 14.63 7.72
CA GLY A 22 -18.08 14.70 8.69
C GLY A 22 -19.02 15.85 8.39
N PHE A 23 -18.61 17.06 8.76
CA PHE A 23 -19.43 18.25 8.56
C PHE A 23 -18.99 19.00 7.32
N PRO A 24 -19.94 19.62 6.58
CA PRO A 24 -19.55 20.36 5.39
C PRO A 24 -18.71 21.59 5.73
N SER A 25 -17.80 21.91 4.84
CA SER A 25 -16.97 23.12 4.92
C SER A 25 -17.48 24.16 3.94
N PRO A 26 -17.14 25.44 4.16
CA PRO A 26 -17.40 26.46 3.14
C PRO A 26 -16.76 26.09 1.82
N THR A 27 -17.45 26.42 0.73
CA THR A 27 -16.93 26.16 -0.61
C THR A 27 -15.71 27.03 -0.86
N ASP A 28 -14.74 26.43 -1.52
CA ASP A 28 -13.55 27.12 -1.95
C ASP A 28 -13.34 26.77 -3.41
N ASP A 29 -13.19 27.78 -4.26
CA ASP A 29 -13.05 27.58 -5.69
C ASP A 29 -11.62 27.39 -6.14
N GLU A 30 -10.68 27.30 -5.20
CA GLU A 30 -9.29 27.13 -5.54
C GLU A 30 -9.02 25.77 -6.16
N VAL A 31 -8.36 25.82 -7.32
CA VAL A 31 -7.86 24.62 -7.97
C VAL A 31 -6.35 24.64 -7.83
N GLY A 32 -5.81 23.59 -7.23
CA GLY A 32 -4.37 23.47 -7.06
C GLY A 32 -3.68 23.03 -8.34
N ASP A 33 -2.42 22.66 -8.18
CA ASP A 33 -1.61 22.20 -9.29
C ASP A 33 -2.13 20.89 -9.86
N SER A 34 -1.72 20.56 -11.08
CA SER A 34 -2.01 19.26 -11.66
C SER A 34 -1.32 18.15 -10.89
N LEU A 35 -2.02 17.06 -10.75
CA LEU A 35 -1.49 15.86 -10.14
C LEU A 35 -1.29 14.77 -11.19
N ASN A 36 -0.09 14.22 -11.25
CA ASN A 36 0.21 13.04 -12.05
C ASN A 36 0.21 11.83 -11.15
N LEU A 37 -0.83 10.99 -11.27
CA LEU A 37 -0.96 9.82 -10.39
C LEU A 37 0.17 8.83 -10.55
N LEU A 38 0.69 8.64 -11.75
CA LEU A 38 1.79 7.69 -11.94
C LEU A 38 3.05 8.15 -11.21
N GLU A 39 3.34 9.44 -11.26
CA GLU A 39 4.50 9.95 -10.52
C GLU A 39 4.32 9.81 -9.02
N LEU A 40 3.09 10.00 -8.54
CA LEU A 40 2.80 9.86 -7.12
C LEU A 40 2.87 8.41 -6.67
N LEU A 41 2.22 7.52 -7.41
CA LEU A 41 2.01 6.13 -6.98
C LEU A 41 3.14 5.20 -7.38
N VAL A 42 3.87 5.53 -8.45
CA VAL A 42 4.89 4.65 -9.03
C VAL A 42 6.16 5.44 -9.28
N PRO A 43 6.82 5.92 -8.21
CA PRO A 43 8.07 6.67 -8.39
C PRO A 43 9.24 5.80 -8.86
N HIS A 44 9.15 4.48 -8.64
CA HIS A 44 10.18 3.54 -9.06
C HIS A 44 9.59 2.46 -9.96
N PRO A 45 9.33 2.77 -11.26
CA PRO A 45 8.59 1.85 -12.13
C PRO A 45 9.21 0.47 -12.25
N ASN A 46 10.54 0.39 -12.28
CA ASN A 46 11.22 -0.90 -12.45
C ASN A 46 11.15 -1.79 -11.21
N ALA A 47 10.77 -1.25 -10.07
CA ALA A 47 10.68 -1.97 -8.81
C ALA A 47 9.24 -2.07 -8.29
N THR A 48 8.26 -1.59 -9.05
CA THR A 48 6.87 -1.52 -8.61
C THR A 48 6.06 -2.64 -9.19
N PHE A 49 5.27 -3.28 -8.35
CA PHE A 49 4.38 -4.38 -8.72
C PHE A 49 2.99 -4.12 -8.15
N TYR A 50 1.99 -4.63 -8.84
CA TYR A 50 0.60 -4.56 -8.38
C TYR A 50 0.18 -5.93 -7.90
N VAL A 51 -0.40 -5.98 -6.71
CA VAL A 51 -0.79 -7.24 -6.07
C VAL A 51 -2.25 -7.16 -5.68
N ARG A 52 -3.04 -8.14 -6.11
CA ARG A 52 -4.43 -8.23 -5.69
C ARG A 52 -4.55 -8.96 -4.37
N VAL A 53 -5.36 -8.41 -3.47
CA VAL A 53 -5.56 -8.97 -2.15
C VAL A 53 -6.76 -9.89 -2.14
N VAL A 54 -6.61 -11.01 -1.45
CA VAL A 54 -7.71 -11.91 -1.11
C VAL A 54 -7.71 -12.12 0.39
N GLY A 55 -8.89 -12.02 0.99
CA GLY A 55 -9.03 -12.21 2.42
C GLY A 55 -9.11 -10.89 3.19
N ASP A 56 -9.32 -10.99 4.50
CA ASP A 56 -9.62 -9.84 5.34
C ASP A 56 -8.66 -9.65 6.52
N SER A 57 -7.48 -10.27 6.48
CA SER A 57 -6.53 -10.20 7.59
C SER A 57 -5.97 -8.80 7.83
N MET A 58 -6.11 -7.90 6.86
CA MET A 58 -5.59 -6.53 6.96
C MET A 58 -6.72 -5.49 6.93
N GLN A 59 -7.92 -5.89 7.23
CA GLN A 59 -9.10 -5.03 7.17
C GLN A 59 -8.98 -3.81 8.08
N GLY A 60 -8.41 -3.98 9.26
CA GLY A 60 -8.19 -2.86 10.18
C GLY A 60 -7.20 -1.81 9.68
N ALA A 61 -6.41 -2.14 8.68
CA ALA A 61 -5.50 -1.19 8.04
C ALA A 61 -6.10 -0.59 6.76
N GLY A 62 -7.37 -0.86 6.48
CA GLY A 62 -8.04 -0.34 5.29
C GLY A 62 -7.74 -1.12 4.02
N ILE A 63 -7.34 -2.36 4.16
CA ILE A 63 -7.07 -3.24 3.01
C ILE A 63 -8.13 -4.33 2.99
N PHE A 64 -8.91 -4.36 1.91
CA PHE A 64 -10.06 -5.26 1.79
C PHE A 64 -9.85 -6.25 0.64
N SER A 65 -10.54 -7.38 0.73
CA SER A 65 -10.50 -8.38 -0.33
C SER A 65 -10.89 -7.75 -1.67
N GLY A 66 -10.10 -7.99 -2.71
CA GLY A 66 -10.31 -7.40 -4.02
C GLY A 66 -9.51 -6.13 -4.28
N ASP A 67 -8.93 -5.54 -3.25
CA ASP A 67 -8.08 -4.35 -3.41
C ASP A 67 -6.82 -4.67 -4.20
N ILE A 68 -6.24 -3.62 -4.78
CA ILE A 68 -4.95 -3.72 -5.45
C ILE A 68 -3.93 -2.96 -4.62
N LEU A 69 -2.86 -3.63 -4.27
CA LEU A 69 -1.74 -3.01 -3.57
C LEU A 69 -0.71 -2.54 -4.57
N ILE A 70 -0.15 -1.36 -4.33
CA ILE A 70 1.03 -0.90 -5.04
C ILE A 70 2.22 -1.24 -4.14
N VAL A 71 3.13 -2.07 -4.64
CA VAL A 71 4.23 -2.63 -3.88
C VAL A 71 5.54 -2.18 -4.51
N ASP A 72 6.37 -1.54 -3.71
CA ASP A 72 7.68 -1.08 -4.13
C ASP A 72 8.75 -1.98 -3.53
N ARG A 73 9.46 -2.71 -4.39
CA ARG A 73 10.51 -3.61 -3.95
C ARG A 73 11.83 -2.90 -3.68
N SER A 74 11.96 -1.66 -4.10
CA SER A 74 13.16 -0.87 -3.81
C SER A 74 13.06 -0.10 -2.49
N SER A 75 11.87 0.02 -1.92
CA SER A 75 11.67 0.67 -0.62
C SER A 75 12.20 -0.21 0.50
N LYS A 76 12.88 0.42 1.44
CA LYS A 76 13.38 -0.28 2.61
C LYS A 76 12.27 -0.36 3.66
N PRO A 77 11.92 -1.56 4.14
CA PRO A 77 10.91 -1.68 5.17
C PRO A 77 11.41 -1.09 6.49
N VAL A 78 10.51 -0.44 7.20
CA VAL A 78 10.76 0.12 8.53
C VAL A 78 9.72 -0.43 9.49
N GLU A 79 9.90 -0.14 10.78
CA GLU A 79 8.92 -0.51 11.80
C GLU A 79 7.53 -0.03 11.39
N ARG A 80 6.55 -0.94 11.43
CA ARG A 80 5.14 -0.70 11.10
C ARG A 80 4.83 -0.57 9.62
N SER A 81 5.79 -0.82 8.73
CA SER A 81 5.49 -0.94 7.31
C SER A 81 4.50 -2.07 7.06
N ILE A 82 3.59 -1.87 6.12
CA ILE A 82 2.81 -2.98 5.59
C ILE A 82 3.64 -3.57 4.46
N VAL A 83 3.86 -4.87 4.52
CA VAL A 83 4.77 -5.55 3.60
C VAL A 83 4.08 -6.73 2.94
N VAL A 84 4.56 -7.05 1.76
CA VAL A 84 4.33 -8.36 1.17
C VAL A 84 5.53 -9.21 1.57
N ALA A 85 5.25 -10.27 2.30
CA ALA A 85 6.29 -11.15 2.82
C ALA A 85 6.12 -12.56 2.25
N VAL A 86 7.22 -13.27 2.18
CA VAL A 86 7.23 -14.69 1.85
C VAL A 86 7.64 -15.44 3.10
N VAL A 87 6.72 -16.26 3.60
CA VAL A 87 6.93 -17.07 4.80
C VAL A 87 6.81 -18.52 4.36
N ASN A 88 7.90 -19.28 4.51
CA ASN A 88 7.92 -20.69 4.10
C ASN A 88 7.36 -20.88 2.69
N LYS A 89 7.80 -20.04 1.75
CA LYS A 89 7.43 -20.06 0.32
C LYS A 89 6.00 -19.63 0.01
N GLU A 90 5.29 -19.07 0.98
CA GLU A 90 3.94 -18.54 0.76
C GLU A 90 3.91 -17.03 0.94
N PHE A 91 3.21 -16.34 0.03
CA PHE A 91 3.04 -14.90 0.11
C PHE A 91 1.96 -14.52 1.11
N THR A 92 2.21 -13.46 1.86
CA THR A 92 1.21 -12.86 2.75
C THR A 92 1.42 -11.35 2.83
N VAL A 93 0.35 -10.64 3.20
CA VAL A 93 0.40 -9.19 3.44
C VAL A 93 0.15 -8.98 4.92
N LYS A 94 1.08 -8.33 5.61
CA LYS A 94 0.98 -8.12 7.05
C LYS A 94 1.71 -6.83 7.42
N ARG A 95 1.49 -6.38 8.64
CA ARG A 95 2.27 -5.28 9.21
C ARG A 95 3.54 -5.85 9.82
N LEU A 96 4.67 -5.24 9.49
CA LEU A 96 5.96 -5.63 10.04
C LEU A 96 6.19 -4.88 11.34
N VAL A 97 6.44 -5.62 12.41
CA VAL A 97 6.90 -5.04 13.66
C VAL A 97 8.14 -5.80 14.12
N TYR A 98 8.94 -5.16 14.96
CA TYR A 98 10.13 -5.79 15.51
C TYR A 98 9.90 -5.99 17.01
N GLU A 99 9.92 -7.26 17.44
CA GLU A 99 9.84 -7.61 18.84
C GLU A 99 11.24 -8.00 19.29
N ASN A 100 11.86 -7.20 20.16
CA ASN A 100 13.24 -7.41 20.60
C ASN A 100 14.20 -7.57 19.41
N GLY A 101 14.01 -6.76 18.37
CA GLY A 101 14.84 -6.81 17.17
C GLY A 101 14.50 -7.93 16.19
N ILE A 102 13.50 -8.74 16.50
CA ILE A 102 13.10 -9.89 15.67
C ILE A 102 11.89 -9.49 14.83
N PRO A 103 11.95 -9.66 13.50
CA PRO A 103 10.81 -9.36 12.64
C PRO A 103 9.61 -10.23 12.97
N THR A 104 8.46 -9.60 13.11
CA THR A 104 7.20 -10.24 13.43
C THR A 104 6.15 -9.71 12.47
N LEU A 105 5.31 -10.59 11.97
CA LEU A 105 4.25 -10.20 11.02
C LEU A 105 2.92 -10.19 11.74
N VAL A 106 2.29 -9.01 11.78
CA VAL A 106 1.06 -8.78 12.56
C VAL A 106 -0.09 -8.50 11.60
N PRO A 107 -1.17 -9.26 11.69
CA PRO A 107 -2.39 -8.92 10.94
C PRO A 107 -3.09 -7.72 11.59
N GLU A 108 -3.91 -7.05 10.80
CA GLU A 108 -4.76 -5.97 11.28
C GLU A 108 -6.22 -6.46 11.37
N ASN A 109 -6.38 -7.60 12.02
CA ASN A 109 -7.66 -8.23 12.26
C ASN A 109 -7.50 -9.21 13.42
N PRO A 110 -8.25 -9.05 14.52
CA PRO A 110 -8.08 -9.89 15.70
C PRO A 110 -8.42 -11.37 15.48
N ASN A 111 -9.11 -11.69 14.38
CA ASN A 111 -9.44 -13.09 14.05
C ASN A 111 -8.26 -13.87 13.45
N TYR A 112 -7.14 -13.19 13.21
CA TYR A 112 -5.96 -13.82 12.62
C TYR A 112 -4.80 -13.78 13.60
N PRO A 113 -3.96 -14.81 13.62
CA PRO A 113 -2.83 -14.83 14.54
C PRO A 113 -1.65 -14.02 14.03
N THR A 114 -0.87 -13.53 14.98
CA THR A 114 0.45 -12.96 14.68
C THR A 114 1.37 -14.09 14.27
N ILE A 115 2.20 -13.82 13.26
CA ILE A 115 3.19 -14.79 12.78
C ILE A 115 4.53 -14.46 13.40
N ARG A 116 4.94 -15.30 14.36
CA ARG A 116 6.27 -15.25 14.96
C ARG A 116 7.08 -16.42 14.42
N LEU A 117 8.17 -16.09 13.77
CA LEU A 117 8.96 -17.10 13.08
C LEU A 117 9.83 -17.86 14.05
N ARG A 118 9.94 -19.17 13.83
CA ARG A 118 10.90 -20.00 14.55
C ARG A 118 12.26 -19.87 13.89
N ALA A 119 13.30 -20.36 14.57
CA ALA A 119 14.67 -20.25 14.08
C ALA A 119 14.90 -20.95 12.74
N ASP A 120 14.11 -21.99 12.45
CA ASP A 120 14.24 -22.77 11.21
C ASP A 120 13.30 -22.29 10.10
N GLU A 121 12.49 -21.27 10.35
CA GLU A 121 11.56 -20.74 9.35
C GLU A 121 12.19 -19.62 8.56
N GLU A 122 11.82 -19.55 7.28
CA GLU A 122 12.34 -18.53 6.37
C GLU A 122 11.36 -17.38 6.22
N LEU A 123 11.88 -16.18 6.35
CA LEU A 123 11.15 -14.95 6.06
C LEU A 123 11.90 -14.13 5.04
N GLU A 124 11.20 -13.71 4.02
CA GLU A 124 11.68 -12.72 3.09
C GLU A 124 10.68 -11.58 3.03
N ILE A 125 11.15 -10.34 3.16
CA ILE A 125 10.32 -9.17 2.88
C ILE A 125 10.43 -8.93 1.38
N TRP A 126 9.38 -9.26 0.66
CA TRP A 126 9.37 -9.16 -0.79
C TRP A 126 9.24 -7.73 -1.29
N GLY A 127 8.44 -6.93 -0.60
CA GLY A 127 8.27 -5.52 -0.95
C GLY A 127 7.43 -4.79 0.08
N VAL A 128 7.43 -3.46 -0.03
CA VAL A 128 6.69 -2.58 0.87
C VAL A 128 5.43 -2.09 0.16
N VAL A 129 4.30 -2.19 0.82
CA VAL A 129 3.03 -1.66 0.32
C VAL A 129 3.04 -0.15 0.54
N THR A 130 2.96 0.61 -0.55
CA THR A 130 3.01 2.07 -0.48
C THR A 130 1.63 2.70 -0.62
N TYR A 131 0.75 2.09 -1.39
CA TYR A 131 -0.62 2.56 -1.60
C TYR A 131 -1.56 1.40 -1.79
N VAL A 132 -2.82 1.67 -1.52
CA VAL A 132 -3.91 0.70 -1.72
C VAL A 132 -4.93 1.34 -2.65
N LEU A 133 -5.31 0.62 -3.70
CA LEU A 133 -6.39 1.04 -4.58
C LEU A 133 -7.64 0.27 -4.17
N HIS A 134 -8.58 0.99 -3.61
CA HIS A 134 -9.85 0.43 -3.16
C HIS A 134 -11.00 1.06 -3.92
N LYS A 135 -11.81 0.23 -4.52
CA LYS A 135 -13.04 0.68 -5.16
C LYS A 135 -14.17 0.55 -4.15
N PRO A 136 -14.85 1.67 -3.81
CA PRO A 136 -15.92 1.61 -2.81
C PRO A 136 -17.13 0.80 -3.25
#